data_7ef1ed85ce35ec2736f33028022ebf5d
#
_entry.id   7ef1ed85ce35ec2736f33028022ebf5d
#
_cell.length_a   1.000
_cell.length_b   1.000
_cell.length_c   1.000
_cell.angle_alpha   90.00
_cell.angle_beta   90.00
_cell.angle_gamma   90.00
#
_symmetry.space_group_name_H-M   'P 1'
#
loop_
_entity.id
_entity.type
_entity.pdbx_description
1 polymer ?
#
loop_
_entity_poly.entity_id
_entity_poly.type
_entity_poly.pdbx_seq_one_letter_code
_entity_poly.pdbx_strand_id
1 'polypeptide(L)'
;MKIFAVSDIHSFYTPMKEALDEAGFESGNEQQLLVACGDCFDRGNESQQVLDYLMNVPNKVLVKGNHESLFEEFCQRRYPMSHDWSNGTAKTIMDLAPEAKNWDVACMVAIEKMKPLLDQMVDYYETENYIFVHSFIPLKCNDNYPAYYTKNRKFEYDPDWRTAHASAFETARWGNPLDLAMKGLNKTGKTIIAGHWHCSTGWAMEAGIPEFGYGSCFEPYYYKDELIMIDACTAYTHKVNILVIEDKLI
;
A
#
# COMPACT_ATOMS: atom_id res chain seq x y z
N MET A 1 -15.35 -6.99 -14.82
CA MET A 1 -14.09 -6.22 -14.89
C MET A 1 -12.96 -7.11 -14.40
N LYS A 2 -11.87 -7.20 -15.14
CA LYS A 2 -10.66 -7.88 -14.68
C LYS A 2 -9.80 -6.87 -13.89
N ILE A 3 -9.50 -7.18 -12.66
CA ILE A 3 -8.80 -6.28 -11.73
C ILE A 3 -7.41 -6.84 -11.48
N PHE A 4 -6.40 -5.97 -11.60
CA PHE A 4 -5.01 -6.24 -11.28
C PHE A 4 -4.65 -5.44 -10.05
N ALA A 5 -4.52 -6.10 -8.91
CA ALA A 5 -4.15 -5.45 -7.66
C ALA A 5 -2.66 -5.59 -7.38
N VAL A 6 -2.04 -4.49 -6.99
CA VAL A 6 -0.63 -4.35 -6.63
C VAL A 6 -0.51 -3.56 -5.34
N SER A 7 0.53 -3.79 -4.55
CA SER A 7 0.84 -3.01 -3.35
C SER A 7 2.34 -2.93 -3.11
N ASP A 8 2.75 -1.95 -2.29
CA ASP A 8 4.13 -1.84 -1.80
C ASP A 8 5.17 -1.88 -2.92
N ILE A 9 4.91 -1.08 -3.98
CA ILE A 9 5.78 -0.95 -5.16
C ILE A 9 7.13 -0.35 -4.76
N HIS A 10 7.11 0.60 -3.81
CA HIS A 10 8.31 1.18 -3.21
C HIS A 10 9.34 1.70 -4.20
N SER A 11 8.90 2.43 -5.24
CA SER A 11 9.79 2.97 -6.28
C SER A 11 10.60 1.90 -7.04
N PHE A 12 10.10 0.66 -7.13
CA PHE A 12 10.64 -0.41 -7.97
C PHE A 12 9.79 -0.54 -9.24
N TYR A 13 9.96 0.41 -10.17
CA TYR A 13 9.21 0.45 -11.42
C TYR A 13 9.44 -0.78 -12.28
N THR A 14 10.71 -1.16 -12.49
CA THR A 14 11.07 -2.29 -13.35
C THR A 14 10.43 -3.60 -12.89
N PRO A 15 10.55 -4.03 -11.63
CA PRO A 15 9.86 -5.23 -11.14
C PRO A 15 8.34 -5.15 -11.24
N MET A 16 7.75 -3.99 -10.94
CA MET A 16 6.31 -3.78 -11.07
C MET A 16 5.85 -3.96 -12.52
N LYS A 17 6.57 -3.33 -13.46
CA LYS A 17 6.20 -3.36 -14.87
C LYS A 17 6.33 -4.77 -15.44
N GLU A 18 7.40 -5.48 -15.13
CA GLU A 18 7.60 -6.88 -15.51
C GLU A 18 6.48 -7.78 -14.98
N ALA A 19 6.12 -7.65 -13.69
CA ALA A 19 5.04 -8.42 -13.09
C ALA A 19 3.67 -8.11 -13.70
N LEU A 20 3.37 -6.85 -14.03
CA LEU A 20 2.14 -6.46 -14.72
C LEU A 20 2.08 -7.04 -16.14
N ASP A 21 3.20 -7.01 -16.88
CA ASP A 21 3.28 -7.59 -18.23
C ASP A 21 3.11 -9.11 -18.20
N GLU A 22 3.73 -9.79 -17.25
CA GLU A 22 3.60 -11.24 -17.05
C GLU A 22 2.17 -11.62 -16.68
N ALA A 23 1.51 -10.81 -15.85
CA ALA A 23 0.09 -10.99 -15.49
C ALA A 23 -0.87 -10.70 -16.66
N GLY A 24 -0.40 -10.07 -17.74
CA GLY A 24 -1.20 -9.71 -18.92
C GLY A 24 -2.00 -8.42 -18.73
N PHE A 25 -1.49 -7.46 -17.96
CA PHE A 25 -2.10 -6.14 -17.84
C PHE A 25 -1.80 -5.27 -19.07
N GLU A 26 -2.85 -4.72 -19.67
CA GLU A 26 -2.79 -3.83 -20.83
C GLU A 26 -3.37 -2.46 -20.43
N SER A 27 -2.51 -1.46 -20.24
CA SER A 27 -2.86 -0.12 -19.72
C SER A 27 -3.98 0.62 -20.49
N GLY A 28 -4.20 0.29 -21.77
CA GLY A 28 -5.28 0.89 -22.58
C GLY A 28 -6.56 0.08 -22.65
N ASN A 29 -6.63 -1.07 -21.99
CA ASN A 29 -7.77 -1.97 -22.08
C ASN A 29 -8.88 -1.55 -21.09
N GLU A 30 -10.00 -1.07 -21.61
CA GLU A 30 -11.14 -0.61 -20.81
C GLU A 30 -11.82 -1.71 -19.96
N GLN A 31 -11.53 -2.98 -20.22
CA GLN A 31 -12.04 -4.11 -19.44
C GLN A 31 -11.10 -4.51 -18.29
N GLN A 32 -9.98 -3.79 -18.15
CA GLN A 32 -8.98 -4.02 -17.10
C GLN A 32 -8.89 -2.80 -16.20
N LEU A 33 -8.75 -3.03 -14.90
CA LEU A 33 -8.57 -2.01 -13.86
C LEU A 33 -7.30 -2.32 -13.07
N LEU A 34 -6.40 -1.35 -12.97
CA LEU A 34 -5.28 -1.40 -12.03
C LEU A 34 -5.72 -0.83 -10.68
N VAL A 35 -5.54 -1.59 -9.60
CA VAL A 35 -5.72 -1.10 -8.23
C VAL A 35 -4.39 -1.14 -7.49
N ALA A 36 -3.81 0.01 -7.19
CA ALA A 36 -2.59 0.11 -6.38
C ALA A 36 -2.98 0.37 -4.91
N CYS A 37 -2.64 -0.57 -4.03
CA CYS A 37 -3.03 -0.57 -2.62
C CYS A 37 -2.01 0.15 -1.71
N GLY A 38 -1.47 1.28 -2.17
CA GLY A 38 -0.58 2.16 -1.39
C GLY A 38 0.90 1.76 -1.42
N ASP A 39 1.70 2.60 -0.78
CA ASP A 39 3.16 2.49 -0.69
C ASP A 39 3.82 2.35 -2.08
N CYS A 40 3.44 3.26 -2.99
CA CYS A 40 3.97 3.28 -4.34
C CYS A 40 5.43 3.77 -4.39
N PHE A 41 5.84 4.57 -3.41
CA PHE A 41 7.13 5.24 -3.37
C PHE A 41 8.00 4.79 -2.21
N ASP A 42 9.17 5.45 -2.07
CA ASP A 42 10.20 5.17 -1.07
C ASP A 42 11.03 3.91 -1.35
N ARG A 43 12.14 3.73 -0.62
CA ARG A 43 13.07 2.58 -0.66
C ARG A 43 13.81 2.38 -1.99
N GLY A 44 13.10 2.26 -3.10
CA GLY A 44 13.67 2.06 -4.45
C GLY A 44 14.30 3.31 -5.07
N ASN A 45 14.66 3.21 -6.37
CA ASN A 45 15.41 4.25 -7.10
C ASN A 45 14.68 4.76 -8.35
N GLU A 46 13.45 4.32 -8.58
CA GLU A 46 12.72 4.55 -9.83
C GLU A 46 11.44 5.35 -9.56
N SER A 47 11.50 6.32 -8.62
CA SER A 47 10.32 7.09 -8.18
C SER A 47 9.69 7.88 -9.33
N GLN A 48 10.50 8.51 -10.19
CA GLN A 48 9.98 9.26 -11.34
C GLN A 48 9.27 8.33 -12.31
N GLN A 49 9.81 7.14 -12.58
CA GLN A 49 9.20 6.16 -13.50
C GLN A 49 7.90 5.61 -12.95
N VAL A 50 7.82 5.31 -11.64
CA VAL A 50 6.57 4.89 -10.99
C VAL A 50 5.52 5.99 -11.08
N LEU A 51 5.90 7.25 -10.80
CA LEU A 51 5.00 8.40 -10.90
C LEU A 51 4.45 8.56 -12.33
N ASP A 52 5.34 8.59 -13.32
CA ASP A 52 4.97 8.76 -14.72
C ASP A 52 4.05 7.62 -15.20
N TYR A 53 4.36 6.38 -14.81
CA TYR A 53 3.54 5.23 -15.18
C TYR A 53 2.14 5.31 -14.57
N LEU A 54 2.06 5.48 -13.25
CA LEU A 54 0.78 5.56 -12.56
C LEU A 54 -0.07 6.74 -13.03
N MET A 55 0.55 7.88 -13.35
CA MET A 55 -0.18 9.03 -13.91
C MET A 55 -0.80 8.71 -15.27
N ASN A 56 -0.12 7.92 -16.11
CA ASN A 56 -0.53 7.64 -17.48
C ASN A 56 -1.45 6.42 -17.64
N VAL A 57 -1.63 5.57 -16.64
CA VAL A 57 -2.62 4.48 -16.70
C VAL A 57 -4.04 5.08 -16.64
N PRO A 58 -4.89 4.91 -17.68
CA PRO A 58 -6.21 5.56 -17.70
C PRO A 58 -7.20 4.93 -16.72
N ASN A 59 -7.21 3.61 -16.64
CA ASN A 59 -8.12 2.82 -15.82
C ASN A 59 -7.40 2.36 -14.54
N LYS A 60 -7.41 3.20 -13.50
CA LYS A 60 -6.76 2.91 -12.24
C LYS A 60 -7.53 3.41 -11.04
N VAL A 61 -7.30 2.77 -9.91
CA VAL A 61 -7.61 3.28 -8.57
C VAL A 61 -6.32 3.27 -7.77
N LEU A 62 -6.05 4.36 -7.08
CA LEU A 62 -4.90 4.53 -6.22
C LEU A 62 -5.37 4.64 -4.77
N VAL A 63 -5.09 3.64 -3.96
CA VAL A 63 -5.34 3.68 -2.51
C VAL A 63 -4.11 4.26 -1.83
N LYS A 64 -4.32 5.12 -0.85
CA LYS A 64 -3.25 5.80 -0.12
C LYS A 64 -2.62 4.86 0.92
N GLY A 65 -1.30 4.72 0.89
CA GLY A 65 -0.51 4.03 1.90
C GLY A 65 0.01 4.96 2.99
N ASN A 66 0.73 4.40 3.95
CA ASN A 66 1.37 5.20 5.00
C ASN A 66 2.61 5.93 4.49
N HIS A 67 3.32 5.42 3.49
CA HIS A 67 4.47 6.10 2.88
C HIS A 67 4.07 7.36 2.11
N GLU A 68 2.90 7.41 1.50
CA GLU A 68 2.38 8.65 0.93
C GLU A 68 2.11 9.71 2.02
N SER A 69 1.63 9.32 3.20
CA SER A 69 1.48 10.25 4.34
C SER A 69 2.83 10.73 4.87
N LEU A 70 3.84 9.85 4.96
CA LEU A 70 5.21 10.21 5.33
C LEU A 70 5.85 11.22 4.35
N PHE A 71 5.60 11.04 3.05
CA PHE A 71 6.04 11.98 2.02
C PHE A 71 5.43 13.38 2.22
N GLU A 72 4.12 13.45 2.43
CA GLU A 72 3.44 14.73 2.69
C GLU A 72 3.95 15.41 3.97
N GLU A 73 4.15 14.64 5.06
CA GLU A 73 4.70 15.13 6.31
C GLU A 73 6.11 15.71 6.11
N PHE A 74 6.98 15.00 5.39
CA PHE A 74 8.32 15.51 5.09
C PHE A 74 8.26 16.80 4.28
N CYS A 75 7.45 16.87 3.23
CA CYS A 75 7.31 18.05 2.39
C CYS A 75 6.78 19.27 3.17
N GLN A 76 5.92 19.07 4.17
CA GLN A 76 5.46 20.12 5.08
C GLN A 76 6.57 20.59 6.00
N ARG A 77 7.35 19.67 6.56
CA ARG A 77 8.46 19.95 7.47
C ARG A 77 9.68 20.54 6.77
N ARG A 78 9.94 20.12 5.51
CA ARG A 78 11.03 20.60 4.62
C ARG A 78 12.45 20.32 5.08
N TYR A 79 12.65 19.39 5.99
CA TYR A 79 13.97 18.89 6.38
C TYR A 79 13.89 17.41 6.78
N PRO A 80 14.93 16.60 6.49
CA PRO A 80 14.93 15.19 6.79
C PRO A 80 15.15 14.92 8.28
N MET A 81 14.46 13.91 8.78
CA MET A 81 14.72 13.27 10.06
C MET A 81 15.31 11.87 9.83
N SER A 82 15.74 11.19 10.89
CA SER A 82 16.34 9.86 10.78
C SER A 82 15.41 8.83 10.14
N HIS A 83 14.12 8.89 10.46
CA HIS A 83 13.12 7.96 9.89
C HIS A 83 12.88 8.17 8.39
N ASP A 84 13.04 9.39 7.87
CA ASP A 84 12.89 9.67 6.44
C ASP A 84 13.98 8.99 5.60
N TRP A 85 15.20 8.89 6.18
CA TRP A 85 16.28 8.15 5.55
C TRP A 85 16.07 6.65 5.63
N SER A 86 15.66 6.13 6.79
CA SER A 86 15.42 4.70 6.97
C SER A 86 14.22 4.19 6.18
N ASN A 87 13.19 5.00 6.01
CA ASN A 87 12.01 4.67 5.20
C ASN A 87 12.22 4.89 3.70
N GLY A 88 13.21 5.72 3.31
CA GLY A 88 13.50 6.04 1.91
C GLY A 88 12.82 7.30 1.39
N THR A 89 12.00 7.99 2.19
CA THR A 89 11.25 9.19 1.79
C THR A 89 12.18 10.32 1.34
N ALA A 90 13.31 10.52 2.06
CA ALA A 90 14.34 11.50 1.66
C ALA A 90 14.88 11.19 0.26
N LYS A 91 15.07 9.91 -0.07
CA LYS A 91 15.55 9.45 -1.38
C LYS A 91 14.51 9.69 -2.48
N THR A 92 13.23 9.41 -2.21
CA THR A 92 12.14 9.73 -3.12
C THR A 92 12.12 11.21 -3.48
N ILE A 93 12.25 12.10 -2.51
CA ILE A 93 12.28 13.55 -2.75
C ILE A 93 13.49 13.94 -3.61
N MET A 94 14.67 13.38 -3.32
CA MET A 94 15.89 13.63 -4.12
C MET A 94 15.75 13.10 -5.55
N ASP A 95 15.15 11.95 -5.74
CA ASP A 95 14.92 11.32 -7.05
C ASP A 95 13.94 12.15 -7.91
N LEU A 96 12.90 12.67 -7.29
CA LEU A 96 11.93 13.55 -7.96
C LEU A 96 12.46 14.98 -8.22
N ALA A 97 13.48 15.42 -7.49
CA ALA A 97 14.04 16.76 -7.57
C ALA A 97 15.58 16.77 -7.64
N PRO A 98 16.20 16.08 -8.63
CA PRO A 98 17.66 15.84 -8.68
C PRO A 98 18.50 17.13 -8.81
N GLU A 99 17.92 18.20 -9.37
CA GLU A 99 18.61 19.49 -9.55
C GLU A 99 18.43 20.46 -8.36
N ALA A 100 17.72 20.05 -7.32
CA ALA A 100 17.45 20.90 -6.18
C ALA A 100 18.73 21.14 -5.34
N LYS A 101 18.97 22.41 -4.96
CA LYS A 101 20.16 22.79 -4.22
C LYS A 101 20.03 22.68 -2.69
N ASN A 102 18.82 22.51 -2.21
CA ASN A 102 18.50 22.35 -0.80
C ASN A 102 17.14 21.68 -0.62
N TRP A 103 16.81 21.32 0.62
CA TRP A 103 15.57 20.60 0.95
C TRP A 103 14.31 21.42 0.69
N ASP A 104 14.33 22.74 0.91
CA ASP A 104 13.17 23.59 0.61
C ASP A 104 12.77 23.49 -0.87
N VAL A 105 13.75 23.63 -1.76
CA VAL A 105 13.53 23.53 -3.21
C VAL A 105 13.16 22.09 -3.60
N ALA A 106 13.83 21.09 -3.02
CA ALA A 106 13.54 19.68 -3.31
C ALA A 106 12.08 19.31 -2.94
N CYS A 107 11.64 19.69 -1.75
CA CYS A 107 10.27 19.46 -1.31
C CYS A 107 9.24 20.20 -2.18
N MET A 108 9.52 21.45 -2.57
CA MET A 108 8.62 22.20 -3.46
C MET A 108 8.45 21.50 -4.81
N VAL A 109 9.54 21.07 -5.43
CA VAL A 109 9.52 20.37 -6.73
C VAL A 109 8.86 19.00 -6.59
N ALA A 110 9.21 18.24 -5.56
CA ALA A 110 8.67 16.91 -5.35
C ALA A 110 7.16 16.94 -5.09
N ILE A 111 6.67 17.85 -4.23
CA ILE A 111 5.23 17.95 -3.96
C ILE A 111 4.45 18.44 -5.19
N GLU A 112 5.01 19.36 -5.99
CA GLU A 112 4.38 19.83 -7.23
C GLU A 112 4.19 18.68 -8.22
N LYS A 113 5.19 17.79 -8.37
CA LYS A 113 5.11 16.60 -9.21
C LYS A 113 4.14 15.55 -8.68
N MET A 114 4.18 15.29 -7.37
CA MET A 114 3.38 14.24 -6.73
C MET A 114 1.91 14.62 -6.51
N LYS A 115 1.63 15.91 -6.30
CA LYS A 115 0.29 16.37 -5.96
C LYS A 115 -0.81 15.86 -6.88
N PRO A 116 -0.66 15.88 -8.24
CA PRO A 116 -1.71 15.37 -9.12
C PRO A 116 -2.04 13.89 -8.92
N LEU A 117 -1.06 13.09 -8.45
CA LEU A 117 -1.28 11.68 -8.12
C LEU A 117 -1.89 11.53 -6.73
N LEU A 118 -1.36 12.25 -5.72
CA LEU A 118 -1.87 12.22 -4.35
C LEU A 118 -3.34 12.68 -4.28
N ASP A 119 -3.73 13.70 -5.07
CA ASP A 119 -5.11 14.20 -5.15
C ASP A 119 -6.09 13.17 -5.75
N GLN A 120 -5.62 12.13 -6.44
CA GLN A 120 -6.42 11.04 -6.98
C GLN A 120 -6.54 9.87 -6.00
N MET A 121 -5.73 9.82 -4.95
CA MET A 121 -5.73 8.72 -4.01
C MET A 121 -6.96 8.72 -3.11
N VAL A 122 -7.48 7.52 -2.89
CA VAL A 122 -8.61 7.26 -1.99
C VAL A 122 -8.16 6.46 -0.77
N ASP A 123 -8.95 6.46 0.29
CA ASP A 123 -8.64 5.67 1.49
C ASP A 123 -8.88 4.17 1.30
N TYR A 124 -9.84 3.82 0.46
CA TYR A 124 -10.19 2.44 0.10
C TYR A 124 -10.91 2.41 -1.26
N TYR A 125 -10.96 1.24 -1.85
CA TYR A 125 -11.81 0.95 -3.00
C TYR A 125 -12.61 -0.32 -2.74
N GLU A 126 -13.86 -0.37 -3.22
CA GLU A 126 -14.76 -1.49 -2.93
C GLU A 126 -15.44 -1.97 -4.21
N THR A 127 -15.56 -3.29 -4.35
CA THR A 127 -16.30 -3.98 -5.40
C THR A 127 -17.38 -4.88 -4.79
N GLU A 128 -18.06 -5.68 -5.59
CA GLU A 128 -19.13 -6.57 -5.07
C GLU A 128 -18.61 -7.48 -3.95
N ASN A 129 -17.42 -8.07 -4.10
CA ASN A 129 -16.91 -9.10 -3.21
C ASN A 129 -15.62 -8.69 -2.45
N TYR A 130 -14.97 -7.58 -2.83
CA TYR A 130 -13.67 -7.20 -2.29
C TYR A 130 -13.63 -5.78 -1.78
N ILE A 131 -12.74 -5.55 -0.80
CA ILE A 131 -12.35 -4.24 -0.30
C ILE A 131 -10.83 -4.13 -0.43
N PHE A 132 -10.36 -3.14 -1.20
CA PHE A 132 -8.95 -2.83 -1.38
C PHE A 132 -8.55 -1.71 -0.43
N VAL A 133 -7.58 -1.97 0.41
CA VAL A 133 -7.01 -1.02 1.37
C VAL A 133 -5.49 -1.17 1.39
N HIS A 134 -4.79 -0.21 1.98
CA HIS A 134 -3.35 -0.40 2.16
C HIS A 134 -3.05 -1.46 3.23
N SER A 135 -3.68 -1.39 4.38
CA SER A 135 -3.54 -2.39 5.46
C SER A 135 -4.89 -2.95 5.89
N PHE A 136 -5.68 -2.18 6.64
CA PHE A 136 -6.98 -2.62 7.12
C PHE A 136 -8.02 -1.50 7.04
N ILE A 137 -9.28 -1.82 7.30
CA ILE A 137 -10.35 -0.84 7.46
C ILE A 137 -10.25 -0.15 8.83
N PRO A 138 -10.78 1.09 8.99
CA PRO A 138 -10.89 1.72 10.29
C PRO A 138 -11.65 0.87 11.32
N LEU A 139 -11.14 0.83 12.54
CA LEU A 139 -11.68 0.09 13.65
C LEU A 139 -11.93 1.04 14.83
N LYS A 140 -12.92 0.72 15.68
CA LYS A 140 -13.06 1.37 16.96
C LYS A 140 -11.95 0.93 17.89
N CYS A 141 -11.27 1.88 18.52
CA CYS A 141 -10.24 1.62 19.52
C CYS A 141 -10.52 2.51 20.73
N ASN A 142 -10.48 1.92 21.93
CA ASN A 142 -10.76 2.64 23.18
C ASN A 142 -9.57 3.49 23.67
N ASP A 143 -8.44 3.51 22.94
CA ASP A 143 -7.22 4.23 23.32
C ASP A 143 -6.85 5.29 22.28
N ASN A 144 -6.54 6.51 22.76
CA ASN A 144 -6.11 7.65 21.94
C ASN A 144 -4.66 7.56 21.44
N TYR A 145 -4.07 6.37 21.32
CA TYR A 145 -2.67 6.17 20.92
C TYR A 145 -2.52 5.69 19.47
N PRO A 146 -1.41 6.05 18.77
CA PRO A 146 -1.16 5.60 17.40
C PRO A 146 -1.14 4.07 17.29
N ALA A 147 -1.67 3.53 16.18
CA ALA A 147 -1.96 2.10 15.97
C ALA A 147 -0.73 1.18 15.79
N TYR A 148 0.49 1.65 15.98
CA TYR A 148 1.73 0.88 15.79
C TYR A 148 1.86 -0.40 16.64
N TYR A 149 1.05 -0.57 17.68
CA TYR A 149 1.15 -1.71 18.59
C TYR A 149 -0.22 -2.34 18.85
N THR A 150 -0.54 -3.34 18.05
CA THR A 150 -1.82 -4.07 18.14
C THR A 150 -1.86 -5.07 19.31
N LYS A 151 -0.72 -5.49 19.85
CA LYS A 151 -0.63 -6.61 20.81
C LYS A 151 -1.45 -6.46 22.10
N ASN A 152 -1.69 -5.25 22.58
CA ASN A 152 -2.38 -5.01 23.86
C ASN A 152 -3.65 -4.16 23.73
N ARG A 153 -4.15 -3.94 22.51
CA ARG A 153 -5.30 -3.08 22.26
C ARG A 153 -6.55 -3.89 21.95
N LYS A 154 -7.65 -3.42 22.46
CA LYS A 154 -8.98 -3.93 22.12
C LYS A 154 -9.50 -3.12 20.95
N PHE A 155 -9.46 -3.72 19.78
CA PHE A 155 -10.14 -3.21 18.60
C PHE A 155 -11.54 -3.85 18.51
N GLU A 156 -12.48 -3.07 18.03
CA GLU A 156 -13.82 -3.53 17.69
C GLU A 156 -14.14 -3.13 16.25
N TYR A 157 -14.87 -3.98 15.56
CA TYR A 157 -15.40 -3.66 14.24
C TYR A 157 -16.29 -2.41 14.30
N ASP A 158 -16.06 -1.47 13.39
CA ASP A 158 -16.92 -0.30 13.22
C ASP A 158 -17.83 -0.52 12.00
N PRO A 159 -19.16 -0.70 12.16
CA PRO A 159 -20.06 -0.86 11.02
C PRO A 159 -20.11 0.39 10.12
N ASP A 160 -19.77 1.56 10.67
CA ASP A 160 -19.77 2.85 9.97
C ASP A 160 -18.39 3.23 9.43
N TRP A 161 -17.44 2.29 9.39
CA TRP A 161 -16.05 2.54 8.98
C TRP A 161 -15.90 3.29 7.65
N ARG A 162 -16.83 3.12 6.71
CA ARG A 162 -16.78 3.80 5.39
C ARG A 162 -16.90 5.31 5.48
N THR A 163 -17.51 5.81 6.55
CA THR A 163 -17.67 7.25 6.83
C THR A 163 -16.79 7.72 7.98
N ALA A 164 -15.80 6.92 8.36
CA ALA A 164 -14.86 7.26 9.41
C ALA A 164 -14.07 8.54 9.06
N HIS A 165 -13.62 9.24 10.09
CA HIS A 165 -12.80 10.44 9.90
C HIS A 165 -11.45 10.08 9.26
N ALA A 166 -10.85 10.98 8.49
CA ALA A 166 -9.58 10.78 7.80
C ALA A 166 -8.45 10.25 8.72
N SER A 167 -8.40 10.72 9.97
CA SER A 167 -7.42 10.23 10.96
C SER A 167 -7.60 8.75 11.34
N ALA A 168 -8.81 8.20 11.23
CA ALA A 168 -9.04 6.78 11.46
C ALA A 168 -8.51 5.92 10.31
N PHE A 169 -8.65 6.40 9.07
CA PHE A 169 -8.02 5.77 7.91
C PHE A 169 -6.49 5.85 7.98
N GLU A 170 -5.95 7.01 8.37
CA GLU A 170 -4.51 7.17 8.58
C GLU A 170 -3.99 6.17 9.62
N THR A 171 -4.70 6.00 10.73
CA THR A 171 -4.38 4.99 11.74
C THR A 171 -4.46 3.57 11.18
N ALA A 172 -5.50 3.28 10.39
CA ALA A 172 -5.73 1.94 9.82
C ALA A 172 -4.62 1.50 8.86
N ARG A 173 -3.97 2.44 8.13
CA ARG A 173 -2.85 2.14 7.23
C ARG A 173 -1.63 1.53 7.90
N TRP A 174 -1.53 1.60 9.23
CA TRP A 174 -0.42 1.09 10.03
C TRP A 174 -0.72 -0.24 10.73
N GLY A 175 -1.91 -0.79 10.59
CA GLY A 175 -2.30 -2.03 11.25
C GLY A 175 -1.56 -3.25 10.69
N ASN A 176 -1.57 -4.37 11.42
CA ASN A 176 -1.21 -5.66 10.86
C ASN A 176 -2.49 -6.33 10.33
N PRO A 177 -2.71 -6.44 9.01
CA PRO A 177 -3.96 -6.95 8.46
C PRO A 177 -4.23 -8.39 8.88
N LEU A 178 -3.18 -9.23 8.95
CA LEU A 178 -3.34 -10.62 9.35
C LEU A 178 -3.74 -10.76 10.83
N ASP A 179 -3.08 -10.03 11.73
CA ASP A 179 -3.42 -10.04 13.17
C ASP A 179 -4.86 -9.56 13.40
N LEU A 180 -5.30 -8.54 12.67
CA LEU A 180 -6.66 -7.99 12.76
C LEU A 180 -7.71 -8.96 12.17
N ALA A 181 -7.43 -9.60 11.04
CA ALA A 181 -8.30 -10.63 10.47
C ALA A 181 -8.40 -11.86 11.37
N MET A 182 -7.27 -12.32 11.93
CA MET A 182 -7.26 -13.45 12.87
C MET A 182 -8.05 -13.18 14.16
N LYS A 183 -8.19 -11.92 14.57
CA LYS A 183 -9.07 -11.49 15.67
C LYS A 183 -10.55 -11.41 15.27
N GLY A 184 -10.90 -11.76 14.03
CA GLY A 184 -12.27 -11.72 13.52
C GLY A 184 -12.82 -10.30 13.39
N LEU A 185 -11.98 -9.34 13.05
CA LEU A 185 -12.35 -7.93 12.93
C LEU A 185 -12.82 -7.54 11.51
N ASN A 186 -12.63 -8.41 10.50
CA ASN A 186 -13.33 -8.27 9.24
C ASN A 186 -14.74 -8.84 9.33
N LYS A 187 -15.72 -7.95 9.58
CA LYS A 187 -17.15 -8.30 9.59
C LYS A 187 -17.92 -7.66 8.44
N THR A 188 -17.21 -7.34 7.36
CA THR A 188 -17.79 -6.64 6.19
C THR A 188 -18.60 -7.58 5.30
N GLY A 189 -18.37 -8.88 5.38
CA GLY A 189 -18.91 -9.88 4.44
C GLY A 189 -18.18 -9.94 3.11
N LYS A 190 -17.05 -9.21 2.96
CA LYS A 190 -16.20 -9.18 1.77
C LYS A 190 -14.76 -9.53 2.14
N THR A 191 -14.00 -10.01 1.17
CA THR A 191 -12.56 -10.25 1.34
C THR A 191 -11.79 -8.93 1.26
N ILE A 192 -10.94 -8.66 2.24
CA ILE A 192 -10.01 -7.53 2.22
C ILE A 192 -8.77 -7.91 1.40
N ILE A 193 -8.35 -7.05 0.47
CA ILE A 193 -7.08 -7.16 -0.25
C ILE A 193 -6.17 -6.06 0.29
N ALA A 194 -5.00 -6.44 0.82
CA ALA A 194 -4.11 -5.54 1.54
C ALA A 194 -2.63 -5.80 1.27
N GLY A 195 -1.82 -4.74 1.43
CA GLY A 195 -0.36 -4.76 1.50
C GLY A 195 0.15 -4.47 2.90
N HIS A 196 1.15 -3.56 2.99
CA HIS A 196 1.77 -3.03 4.21
C HIS A 196 2.55 -4.06 5.04
N TRP A 197 2.04 -5.26 5.19
CA TRP A 197 2.70 -6.40 5.84
C TRP A 197 2.98 -7.49 4.82
N HIS A 198 4.21 -8.01 4.88
CA HIS A 198 4.69 -8.97 3.90
C HIS A 198 3.86 -10.27 3.90
N CYS A 199 3.58 -10.81 2.74
CA CYS A 199 2.94 -12.13 2.58
C CYS A 199 3.68 -13.22 3.33
N SER A 200 5.01 -13.11 3.42
CA SER A 200 5.88 -14.05 4.12
C SER A 200 5.54 -14.24 5.60
N THR A 201 4.97 -13.23 6.26
CA THR A 201 4.50 -13.35 7.65
C THR A 201 3.42 -14.43 7.78
N GLY A 202 2.45 -14.46 6.87
CA GLY A 202 1.39 -15.47 6.87
C GLY A 202 1.93 -16.88 6.59
N TRP A 203 2.74 -17.00 5.55
CA TRP A 203 3.38 -18.29 5.20
C TRP A 203 4.30 -18.83 6.30
N ALA A 204 5.11 -17.96 6.91
CA ALA A 204 6.00 -18.33 8.00
C ALA A 204 5.24 -18.82 9.24
N MET A 205 4.16 -18.12 9.58
CA MET A 205 3.29 -18.49 10.70
C MET A 205 2.62 -19.84 10.47
N GLU A 206 2.10 -20.09 9.27
CA GLU A 206 1.44 -21.35 8.91
C GLU A 206 2.43 -22.52 8.89
N ALA A 207 3.62 -22.29 8.35
CA ALA A 207 4.69 -23.29 8.28
C ALA A 207 5.46 -23.49 9.62
N GLY A 208 5.28 -22.59 10.59
CA GLY A 208 6.02 -22.61 11.86
C GLY A 208 7.52 -22.35 11.71
N ILE A 209 7.92 -21.51 10.75
CA ILE A 209 9.31 -21.15 10.42
C ILE A 209 9.56 -19.65 10.63
N PRO A 210 10.83 -19.19 10.71
CA PRO A 210 11.13 -17.74 10.65
C PRO A 210 10.65 -17.10 9.34
N GLU A 211 10.22 -15.85 9.39
CA GLU A 211 9.73 -15.11 8.22
C GLU A 211 10.78 -14.98 7.11
N PHE A 212 12.02 -14.71 7.50
CA PHE A 212 13.15 -14.56 6.58
C PHE A 212 14.13 -15.74 6.74
N GLY A 213 14.53 -16.35 5.63
CA GLY A 213 15.47 -17.45 5.61
C GLY A 213 15.12 -18.53 4.60
N TYR A 214 15.66 -19.72 4.84
CA TYR A 214 15.40 -20.85 3.95
C TYR A 214 13.94 -21.29 4.03
N GLY A 215 13.26 -21.30 2.87
CA GLY A 215 11.86 -21.69 2.77
C GLY A 215 10.87 -20.51 2.89
N SER A 216 11.34 -19.26 3.01
CA SER A 216 10.46 -18.09 3.00
C SER A 216 9.69 -17.99 1.68
N CYS A 217 8.40 -17.72 1.76
CA CYS A 217 7.52 -17.52 0.61
C CYS A 217 6.98 -16.09 0.65
N PHE A 218 7.05 -15.38 -0.49
CA PHE A 218 6.59 -14.00 -0.65
C PHE A 218 5.44 -13.87 -1.66
N GLU A 219 4.93 -14.99 -2.15
CA GLU A 219 3.72 -15.02 -2.99
C GLU A 219 2.48 -14.57 -2.18
N PRO A 220 1.40 -14.14 -2.85
CA PRO A 220 0.18 -13.72 -2.16
C PRO A 220 -0.28 -14.75 -1.11
N TYR A 221 -0.63 -14.25 0.08
CA TYR A 221 -1.09 -15.10 1.18
C TYR A 221 -2.59 -14.94 1.39
N TYR A 222 -3.29 -16.04 1.53
CA TYR A 222 -4.75 -16.11 1.64
C TYR A 222 -5.14 -16.58 3.04
N TYR A 223 -5.80 -15.72 3.80
CA TYR A 223 -6.38 -16.09 5.09
C TYR A 223 -7.89 -16.24 4.98
N LYS A 224 -8.37 -17.46 4.84
CA LYS A 224 -9.79 -17.80 4.63
C LYS A 224 -10.41 -16.96 3.49
N ASP A 225 -11.70 -16.65 3.61
CA ASP A 225 -12.39 -15.71 2.73
C ASP A 225 -12.34 -14.26 3.29
N GLU A 226 -11.44 -13.98 4.23
CA GLU A 226 -11.41 -12.72 4.98
C GLU A 226 -10.33 -11.75 4.50
N LEU A 227 -9.14 -12.27 4.09
CA LEU A 227 -7.99 -11.43 3.75
C LEU A 227 -7.12 -12.09 2.67
N ILE A 228 -6.67 -11.27 1.72
CA ILE A 228 -5.59 -11.60 0.79
C ILE A 228 -4.49 -10.55 0.99
N MET A 229 -3.29 -10.98 1.38
CA MET A 229 -2.11 -10.13 1.47
C MET A 229 -1.32 -10.21 0.17
N ILE A 230 -0.86 -9.07 -0.33
CA ILE A 230 -0.17 -8.98 -1.63
C ILE A 230 1.20 -8.29 -1.59
N ASP A 231 1.68 -7.85 -0.42
CA ASP A 231 3.02 -7.27 -0.28
C ASP A 231 4.11 -8.33 -0.41
N ALA A 232 4.88 -8.27 -1.48
CA ALA A 232 6.01 -9.17 -1.77
C ALA A 232 7.29 -8.83 -1.00
N CYS A 233 7.28 -7.87 -0.06
CA CYS A 233 8.50 -7.31 0.54
C CYS A 233 9.48 -6.79 -0.52
N THR A 234 9.00 -5.93 -1.42
CA THR A 234 9.66 -5.55 -2.67
C THR A 234 11.10 -5.07 -2.48
N ALA A 235 11.38 -4.31 -1.41
CA ALA A 235 12.72 -3.83 -1.12
C ALA A 235 13.74 -4.96 -0.80
N TYR A 236 13.26 -6.12 -0.37
CA TYR A 236 14.07 -7.29 -0.09
C TYR A 236 14.10 -8.29 -1.25
N THR A 237 12.94 -8.56 -1.83
CA THR A 237 12.79 -9.60 -2.87
C THR A 237 13.11 -9.11 -4.27
N HIS A 238 13.03 -7.80 -4.49
CA HIS A 238 13.02 -7.17 -5.83
C HIS A 238 11.92 -7.74 -6.75
N LYS A 239 10.79 -8.16 -6.14
CA LYS A 239 9.60 -8.66 -6.84
C LYS A 239 8.38 -7.87 -6.37
N VAL A 240 7.38 -7.83 -7.24
CA VAL A 240 6.07 -7.25 -6.96
C VAL A 240 5.01 -8.31 -7.26
N ASN A 241 4.09 -8.54 -6.33
CA ASN A 241 2.96 -9.42 -6.57
C ASN A 241 1.86 -8.70 -7.34
N ILE A 242 1.28 -9.37 -8.33
CA ILE A 242 0.07 -8.93 -9.02
C ILE A 242 -1.02 -9.96 -8.74
N LEU A 243 -2.03 -9.56 -7.99
CA LEU A 243 -3.23 -10.36 -7.79
C LEU A 243 -4.23 -10.06 -8.91
N VAL A 244 -4.60 -11.08 -9.67
CA VAL A 244 -5.59 -10.94 -10.75
C VAL A 244 -6.90 -11.57 -10.33
N ILE A 245 -7.97 -10.77 -10.33
CA ILE A 245 -9.32 -11.22 -10.00
C ILE A 245 -10.34 -10.70 -11.01
N GLU A 246 -11.49 -11.33 -11.06
CA GLU A 246 -12.66 -10.83 -11.80
C GLU A 246 -13.79 -10.51 -10.81
N ASP A 247 -14.32 -9.29 -10.88
CA ASP A 247 -15.42 -8.87 -10.01
C ASP A 247 -16.27 -7.78 -10.68
N LYS A 248 -17.43 -7.52 -10.07
CA LYS A 248 -18.32 -6.44 -10.50
C LYS A 248 -18.02 -5.17 -9.73
N LEU A 249 -17.92 -4.08 -10.47
CA LEU A 249 -17.82 -2.73 -9.90
C LEU A 249 -19.17 -2.32 -9.31
N ILE A 250 -19.16 -1.60 -8.20
CA ILE A 250 -20.35 -1.07 -7.50
C ILE A 250 -20.38 0.45 -7.53
#